data_6fdb6eb131616d010ff1f17aa885bc8a
#
_entry.id   6fdb6eb131616d010ff1f17aa885bc8a
#
_cell.length_a   1.000
_cell.length_b   1.000
_cell.length_c   1.000
_cell.angle_alpha   90.00
_cell.angle_beta   90.00
_cell.angle_gamma   90.00
#
_symmetry.space_group_name_H-M   'P 1'
#
loop_
_entity.id
_entity.type
_entity.pdbx_description
1 polymer ?
#
loop_
_entity_poly.entity_id
_entity_poly.type
_entity_poly.pdbx_seq_one_letter_code
_entity_poly.pdbx_strand_id
1 'polypeptide(L)'
;VYDEQPTGFRQSWSQRSRWTVGHIQCIKRYTKELAIAAKENKKMINLDGLLYIVGSIPMFIITIALLLTNFIMYNSASITTAELIKNLIMYLVPTFVLPIFVGIFAMWLDGRKIKPMAKGLLCYPLFLLTWICINFKCLFIRNTSWEKINHVRSIKISDVSNNGEAQTEKELV
;
A
#
# COMPACT_ATOMS: atom_id res chain seq x y z
N VAL A 1 -6.96 9.18 18.17
CA VAL A 1 -5.74 8.40 18.51
C VAL A 1 -4.65 8.88 17.60
N TYR A 2 -3.57 9.43 18.14
CA TYR A 2 -2.40 9.84 17.39
C TYR A 2 -1.37 8.71 17.46
N ASP A 3 -0.90 8.23 16.31
CA ASP A 3 0.14 7.21 16.21
C ASP A 3 1.39 7.81 15.56
N GLU A 4 2.55 7.52 16.13
CA GLU A 4 3.82 7.99 15.60
C GLU A 4 4.24 7.09 14.43
N GLN A 5 4.23 7.64 13.23
CA GLN A 5 4.65 6.93 12.03
C GLN A 5 6.17 6.79 11.97
N PRO A 6 6.69 5.72 11.36
CA PRO A 6 8.13 5.52 11.22
C PRO A 6 8.76 6.65 10.42
N THR A 7 9.75 7.31 11.01
CA THR A 7 10.48 8.42 10.38
C THR A 7 11.61 7.96 9.46
N GLY A 8 12.05 6.70 9.58
CA GLY A 8 13.17 6.13 8.81
C GLY A 8 12.70 5.06 7.83
N PHE A 9 13.35 4.99 6.65
CA PHE A 9 13.05 4.00 5.63
C PHE A 9 13.19 2.56 6.14
N ARG A 10 14.26 2.24 6.90
CA ARG A 10 14.50 0.90 7.47
C ARG A 10 13.37 0.50 8.43
N GLN A 11 12.94 1.42 9.28
CA GLN A 11 11.87 1.20 10.25
C GLN A 11 10.54 0.96 9.53
N SER A 12 10.23 1.79 8.51
CA SER A 12 9.05 1.60 7.64
C SER A 12 9.09 0.27 6.88
N TRP A 13 10.26 -0.15 6.39
CA TRP A 13 10.44 -1.45 5.73
C TRP A 13 10.15 -2.61 6.69
N SER A 14 10.73 -2.58 7.90
CA SER A 14 10.51 -3.59 8.93
C SER A 14 9.03 -3.68 9.32
N GLN A 15 8.36 -2.55 9.53
CA GLN A 15 6.94 -2.48 9.84
C GLN A 15 6.09 -3.11 8.73
N ARG A 16 6.30 -2.72 7.47
CA ARG A 16 5.55 -3.26 6.33
C ARG A 16 5.82 -4.74 6.11
N SER A 17 7.05 -5.21 6.33
CA SER A 17 7.37 -6.64 6.27
C SER A 17 6.57 -7.45 7.30
N ARG A 18 6.43 -6.95 8.53
CA ARG A 18 5.58 -7.59 9.55
C ARG A 18 4.12 -7.64 9.14
N TRP A 19 3.59 -6.53 8.59
CA TRP A 19 2.21 -6.50 8.09
C TRP A 19 2.00 -7.50 6.96
N THR A 20 2.94 -7.60 6.03
CA THR A 20 2.86 -8.57 4.92
C THR A 20 2.88 -10.01 5.42
N VAL A 21 3.76 -10.35 6.37
CA VAL A 21 3.79 -11.70 6.97
C VAL A 21 2.48 -12.00 7.70
N GLY A 22 1.98 -11.05 8.50
CA GLY A 22 0.68 -11.18 9.17
C GLY A 22 -0.47 -11.37 8.17
N HIS A 23 -0.47 -10.61 7.08
CA HIS A 23 -1.48 -10.76 6.02
C HIS A 23 -1.42 -12.15 5.35
N ILE A 24 -0.22 -12.66 5.03
CA ILE A 24 -0.05 -14.01 4.49
C ILE A 24 -0.55 -15.08 5.49
N GLN A 25 -0.33 -14.88 6.78
CA GLN A 25 -0.86 -15.77 7.82
C GLN A 25 -2.39 -15.74 7.87
N CYS A 26 -3.00 -14.55 7.76
CA CYS A 26 -4.44 -14.38 7.68
C CYS A 26 -5.03 -15.06 6.44
N ILE A 27 -4.40 -14.93 5.27
CA ILE A 27 -4.80 -15.63 4.04
C ILE A 27 -4.86 -17.13 4.29
N LYS A 28 -3.81 -17.71 4.85
CA LYS A 28 -3.74 -19.16 5.11
C LYS A 28 -4.77 -19.63 6.13
N ARG A 29 -5.06 -18.83 7.13
CA ARG A 29 -5.96 -19.18 8.24
C ARG A 29 -7.43 -19.02 7.87
N TYR A 30 -7.81 -17.89 7.28
CA TYR A 30 -9.20 -17.46 7.21
C TYR A 30 -9.85 -17.58 5.83
N THR A 31 -9.07 -17.71 4.74
CA THR A 31 -9.64 -17.73 3.37
C THR A 31 -10.68 -18.84 3.19
N LYS A 32 -10.39 -20.05 3.67
CA LYS A 32 -11.32 -21.18 3.54
C LYS A 32 -12.60 -20.95 4.32
N GLU A 33 -12.49 -20.49 5.57
CA GLU A 33 -13.64 -20.25 6.45
C GLU A 33 -14.53 -19.13 5.90
N LEU A 34 -13.92 -18.04 5.42
CA LEU A 34 -14.64 -16.92 4.81
C LEU A 34 -15.32 -17.33 3.50
N ALA A 35 -14.67 -18.15 2.67
CA ALA A 35 -15.25 -18.64 1.42
C ALA A 35 -16.48 -19.52 1.67
N ILE A 36 -16.40 -20.40 2.67
CA ILE A 36 -17.55 -21.24 3.10
C ILE A 36 -18.66 -20.34 3.62
N ALA A 37 -18.35 -19.41 4.54
CA ALA A 37 -19.33 -18.50 5.13
C ALA A 37 -20.00 -17.58 4.07
N ALA A 38 -19.25 -17.13 3.06
CA ALA A 38 -19.78 -16.33 1.97
C ALA A 38 -20.77 -17.14 1.11
N LYS A 39 -20.48 -18.42 0.87
CA LYS A 39 -21.34 -19.32 0.10
C LYS A 39 -22.61 -19.70 0.86
N GLU A 40 -22.49 -20.05 2.14
CA GLU A 40 -23.61 -20.55 2.96
C GLU A 40 -24.54 -19.42 3.41
N ASN A 41 -23.99 -18.35 3.95
CA ASN A 41 -24.79 -17.27 4.55
C ASN A 41 -25.18 -16.18 3.55
N LYS A 42 -24.57 -16.15 2.35
CA LYS A 42 -24.79 -15.12 1.30
C LYS A 42 -24.70 -13.67 1.82
N LYS A 43 -24.03 -13.45 2.94
CA LYS A 43 -23.85 -12.11 3.52
C LYS A 43 -22.71 -11.39 2.82
N MET A 44 -22.98 -10.19 2.32
CA MET A 44 -21.99 -9.35 1.63
C MET A 44 -20.72 -9.10 2.48
N ILE A 45 -20.86 -9.04 3.80
CA ILE A 45 -19.73 -8.83 4.71
C ILE A 45 -18.68 -9.96 4.64
N ASN A 46 -19.11 -11.21 4.42
CA ASN A 46 -18.19 -12.33 4.27
C ASN A 46 -17.44 -12.27 2.94
N LEU A 47 -18.14 -11.84 1.88
CA LEU A 47 -17.53 -11.62 0.58
C LEU A 47 -16.53 -10.45 0.63
N ASP A 48 -16.88 -9.35 1.27
CA ASP A 48 -16.00 -8.20 1.46
C ASP A 48 -14.74 -8.59 2.24
N GLY A 49 -14.87 -9.31 3.34
CA GLY A 49 -13.74 -9.85 4.09
C GLY A 49 -12.85 -10.78 3.28
N LEU A 50 -13.44 -11.63 2.44
CA LEU A 50 -12.71 -12.50 1.53
C LEU A 50 -11.95 -11.71 0.47
N LEU A 51 -12.61 -10.74 -0.18
CA LEU A 51 -11.99 -9.86 -1.17
C LEU A 51 -10.87 -9.02 -0.56
N TYR A 52 -11.04 -8.53 0.66
CA TYR A 52 -10.01 -7.78 1.37
C TYR A 52 -8.75 -8.63 1.62
N ILE A 53 -8.92 -9.87 2.10
CA ILE A 53 -7.79 -10.76 2.41
C ILE A 53 -7.09 -11.27 1.14
N VAL A 54 -7.85 -11.66 0.12
CA VAL A 54 -7.31 -12.34 -1.08
C VAL A 54 -7.10 -11.38 -2.26
N GLY A 55 -7.74 -10.22 -2.26
CA GLY A 55 -7.82 -9.33 -3.43
C GLY A 55 -6.48 -8.84 -3.99
N SER A 56 -5.44 -8.76 -3.18
CA SER A 56 -4.09 -8.41 -3.64
C SER A 56 -3.42 -9.51 -4.50
N ILE A 57 -3.80 -10.77 -4.30
CA ILE A 57 -3.19 -11.92 -5.00
C ILE A 57 -3.54 -11.92 -6.49
N PRO A 58 -4.82 -11.82 -6.91
CA PRO A 58 -5.18 -11.76 -8.32
C PRO A 58 -4.48 -10.61 -9.05
N MET A 59 -4.41 -9.43 -8.45
CA MET A 59 -3.74 -8.27 -9.05
C MET A 59 -2.25 -8.54 -9.29
N PHE A 60 -1.57 -9.17 -8.33
CA PHE A 60 -0.18 -9.55 -8.48
C PHE A 60 0.03 -10.60 -9.59
N ILE A 61 -0.84 -11.62 -9.64
CA ILE A 61 -0.80 -12.66 -10.68
C ILE A 61 -1.04 -12.05 -12.06
N ILE A 62 -2.06 -11.18 -12.20
CA ILE A 62 -2.38 -10.50 -13.47
C ILE A 62 -1.18 -9.66 -13.93
N THR A 63 -0.55 -8.91 -13.04
CA THR A 63 0.62 -8.08 -13.37
C THR A 63 1.77 -8.94 -13.89
N ILE A 64 2.09 -10.05 -13.21
CA ILE A 64 3.13 -10.99 -13.66
C ILE A 64 2.76 -11.61 -15.00
N ALA A 65 1.51 -12.06 -15.16
CA ALA A 65 1.05 -12.66 -16.42
C ALA A 65 1.16 -11.68 -17.58
N LEU A 66 0.79 -10.41 -17.40
CA LEU A 66 0.95 -9.37 -18.43
C LEU A 66 2.41 -9.14 -18.81
N LEU A 67 3.32 -9.08 -17.83
CA LEU A 67 4.74 -8.91 -18.09
C LEU A 67 5.33 -10.12 -18.84
N LEU A 68 4.99 -11.34 -18.42
CA LEU A 68 5.42 -12.57 -19.07
C LEU A 68 4.87 -12.68 -20.49
N THR A 69 3.61 -12.34 -20.71
CA THR A 69 3.00 -12.34 -22.04
C THR A 69 3.74 -11.40 -22.99
N ASN A 70 4.02 -10.17 -22.55
CA ASN A 70 4.80 -9.23 -23.38
C ASN A 70 6.22 -9.75 -23.67
N PHE A 71 6.87 -10.37 -22.69
CA PHE A 71 8.19 -10.95 -22.87
C PHE A 71 8.17 -12.12 -23.89
N ILE A 72 7.20 -13.02 -23.78
CA ILE A 72 7.03 -14.15 -24.70
C ILE A 72 6.72 -13.65 -26.12
N MET A 73 5.79 -12.69 -26.27
CA MET A 73 5.42 -12.12 -27.56
C MET A 73 6.60 -11.41 -28.24
N TYR A 74 7.44 -10.75 -27.48
CA TYR A 74 8.67 -10.13 -28.00
C TYR A 74 9.67 -11.17 -28.50
N ASN A 75 9.94 -12.22 -27.71
CA ASN A 75 10.88 -13.28 -28.10
C ASN A 75 10.38 -14.13 -29.28
N SER A 76 9.07 -14.27 -29.46
CA SER A 76 8.45 -14.95 -30.61
C SER A 76 8.33 -14.05 -31.85
N ALA A 77 8.91 -12.85 -31.81
CA ALA A 77 8.78 -11.82 -32.86
C ALA A 77 7.33 -11.46 -33.22
N SER A 78 6.38 -11.73 -32.32
CA SER A 78 4.96 -11.40 -32.51
C SER A 78 4.67 -9.91 -32.25
N ILE A 79 5.56 -9.22 -31.56
CA ILE A 79 5.52 -7.76 -31.36
C ILE A 79 6.89 -7.15 -31.63
N THR A 80 6.88 -5.92 -32.13
CA THR A 80 8.09 -5.14 -32.38
C THR A 80 8.62 -4.53 -31.06
N THR A 81 9.87 -4.08 -31.08
CA THR A 81 10.46 -3.34 -29.94
C THR A 81 9.65 -2.09 -29.60
N ALA A 82 9.10 -1.39 -30.60
CA ALA A 82 8.27 -0.21 -30.39
C ALA A 82 6.95 -0.56 -29.67
N GLU A 83 6.32 -1.65 -30.02
CA GLU A 83 5.11 -2.14 -29.36
C GLU A 83 5.40 -2.60 -27.93
N LEU A 84 6.53 -3.28 -27.69
CA LEU A 84 6.96 -3.66 -26.34
C LEU A 84 7.13 -2.39 -25.47
N ILE A 85 7.85 -1.38 -25.96
CA ILE A 85 8.06 -0.10 -25.25
C ILE A 85 6.72 0.58 -24.98
N LYS A 86 5.83 0.66 -25.98
CA LYS A 86 4.48 1.21 -25.83
C LYS A 86 3.71 0.49 -24.73
N ASN A 87 3.69 -0.84 -24.71
CA ASN A 87 2.99 -1.63 -23.69
C ASN A 87 3.57 -1.39 -22.30
N LEU A 88 4.90 -1.35 -22.16
CA LEU A 88 5.55 -1.05 -20.89
C LEU A 88 5.20 0.35 -20.38
N ILE A 89 5.18 1.36 -21.26
CA ILE A 89 4.76 2.72 -20.92
C ILE A 89 3.30 2.72 -20.47
N MET A 90 2.41 2.02 -21.16
CA MET A 90 0.99 1.91 -20.79
C MET A 90 0.78 1.29 -19.41
N TYR A 91 1.68 0.45 -18.91
CA TYR A 91 1.61 -0.10 -17.56
C TYR A 91 2.31 0.79 -16.52
N LEU A 92 3.48 1.34 -16.86
CA LEU A 92 4.28 2.12 -15.92
C LEU A 92 3.68 3.49 -15.65
N VAL A 93 3.21 4.21 -16.69
CA VAL A 93 2.66 5.56 -16.51
C VAL A 93 1.50 5.59 -15.51
N PRO A 94 0.44 4.77 -15.62
CA PRO A 94 -0.61 4.75 -14.62
C PRO A 94 -0.11 4.36 -13.23
N THR A 95 0.83 3.41 -13.14
CA THR A 95 1.40 2.97 -11.86
C THR A 95 2.10 4.10 -11.10
N PHE A 96 2.75 5.04 -11.83
CA PHE A 96 3.40 6.18 -11.22
C PHE A 96 2.47 7.38 -11.06
N VAL A 97 1.63 7.64 -12.05
CA VAL A 97 0.81 8.87 -12.12
C VAL A 97 -0.42 8.76 -11.21
N LEU A 98 -1.10 7.61 -11.22
CA LEU A 98 -2.32 7.42 -10.44
C LEU A 98 -2.14 7.63 -8.92
N PRO A 99 -1.11 7.07 -8.26
CA PRO A 99 -0.87 7.33 -6.84
C PRO A 99 -0.63 8.81 -6.52
N ILE A 100 0.02 9.55 -7.41
CA ILE A 100 0.23 11.00 -7.25
C ILE A 100 -1.11 11.73 -7.29
N PHE A 101 -1.97 11.42 -8.26
CA PHE A 101 -3.31 12.01 -8.34
C PHE A 101 -4.17 11.68 -7.13
N VAL A 102 -4.17 10.42 -6.68
CA VAL A 102 -4.89 10.01 -5.47
C VAL A 102 -4.37 10.76 -4.24
N GLY A 103 -3.04 10.93 -4.13
CA GLY A 103 -2.42 11.70 -3.05
C GLY A 103 -2.82 13.18 -3.09
N ILE A 104 -2.81 13.82 -4.27
CA ILE A 104 -3.27 15.21 -4.44
C ILE A 104 -4.75 15.34 -4.05
N PHE A 105 -5.58 14.42 -4.53
CA PHE A 105 -7.01 14.41 -4.24
C PHE A 105 -7.30 14.26 -2.73
N ALA A 106 -6.60 13.33 -2.06
CA ALA A 106 -6.71 13.15 -0.63
C ALA A 106 -6.30 14.41 0.15
N MET A 107 -5.21 15.06 -0.26
CA MET A 107 -4.75 16.32 0.35
C MET A 107 -5.73 17.48 0.11
N TRP A 108 -6.35 17.52 -1.07
CA TRP A 108 -7.38 18.51 -1.38
C TRP A 108 -8.62 18.33 -0.50
N LEU A 109 -9.07 17.08 -0.29
CA LEU A 109 -10.18 16.79 0.62
C LEU A 109 -9.87 17.17 2.08
N ASP A 110 -8.60 17.04 2.51
CA ASP A 110 -8.15 17.35 3.86
C ASP A 110 -7.76 18.86 4.02
N GLY A 111 -7.98 19.68 3.00
CA GLY A 111 -7.68 21.12 3.02
C GLY A 111 -6.18 21.46 3.14
N ARG A 112 -5.28 20.50 2.92
CA ARG A 112 -3.84 20.69 3.13
C ARG A 112 -3.14 21.33 1.93
N LYS A 113 -2.13 22.14 2.21
CA LYS A 113 -1.29 22.76 1.17
C LYS A 113 -0.36 21.71 0.54
N ILE A 114 -0.37 21.61 -0.79
CA ILE A 114 0.43 20.62 -1.56
C ILE A 114 1.94 20.95 -1.52
N LYS A 115 2.31 22.24 -1.56
CA LYS A 115 3.71 22.69 -1.65
C LYS A 115 4.67 22.01 -0.65
N PRO A 116 4.40 21.98 0.67
CA PRO A 116 5.33 21.38 1.62
C PRO A 116 5.48 19.86 1.48
N MET A 117 4.50 19.20 0.86
CA MET A 117 4.47 17.74 0.69
C MET A 117 4.82 17.27 -0.73
N ALA A 118 5.12 18.19 -1.65
CA ALA A 118 5.35 17.88 -3.05
C ALA A 118 6.47 16.84 -3.28
N LYS A 119 7.58 16.92 -2.53
CA LYS A 119 8.67 15.93 -2.61
C LYS A 119 8.21 14.54 -2.19
N GLY A 120 7.46 14.43 -1.10
CA GLY A 120 6.91 13.16 -0.63
C GLY A 120 5.94 12.57 -1.65
N LEU A 121 5.10 13.41 -2.24
CA LEU A 121 4.11 13.02 -3.25
C LEU A 121 4.78 12.48 -4.52
N LEU A 122 5.85 13.12 -5.00
CA LEU A 122 6.64 12.65 -6.15
C LEU A 122 7.40 11.35 -5.85
N CYS A 123 7.87 11.16 -4.62
CA CYS A 123 8.55 9.92 -4.20
C CYS A 123 7.57 8.78 -3.85
N TYR A 124 6.28 9.07 -3.67
CA TYR A 124 5.28 8.10 -3.24
C TYR A 124 5.17 6.87 -4.16
N PRO A 125 5.15 7.00 -5.49
CA PRO A 125 5.14 5.83 -6.37
C PRO A 125 6.38 4.94 -6.20
N LEU A 126 7.58 5.51 -6.02
CA LEU A 126 8.79 4.76 -5.74
C LEU A 126 8.69 4.01 -4.41
N PHE A 127 8.09 4.65 -3.40
CA PHE A 127 7.81 4.02 -2.14
C PHE A 127 6.85 2.83 -2.29
N LEU A 128 5.81 2.95 -3.12
CA LEU A 128 4.89 1.84 -3.42
C LEU A 128 5.60 0.68 -4.11
N LEU A 129 6.54 0.92 -5.02
CA LEU A 129 7.31 -0.14 -5.67
C LEU A 129 8.10 -1.00 -4.67
N THR A 130 8.49 -0.44 -3.53
CA THR A 130 9.16 -1.23 -2.48
C THR A 130 8.28 -2.33 -1.89
N TRP A 131 6.94 -2.22 -2.00
CA TRP A 131 6.01 -3.29 -1.61
C TRP A 131 6.20 -4.57 -2.42
N ILE A 132 6.58 -4.46 -3.70
CA ILE A 132 6.86 -5.63 -4.55
C ILE A 132 8.02 -6.42 -3.94
N CYS A 133 9.11 -5.74 -3.60
CA CYS A 133 10.27 -6.36 -2.96
C CYS A 133 9.94 -6.97 -1.59
N ILE A 134 9.12 -6.26 -0.79
CA ILE A 134 8.70 -6.74 0.52
C ILE A 134 7.82 -7.99 0.36
N ASN A 135 6.83 -7.96 -0.51
CA ASN A 135 5.93 -9.09 -0.75
C ASN A 135 6.72 -10.32 -1.23
N PHE A 136 7.61 -10.13 -2.19
CA PHE A 136 8.46 -11.23 -2.67
C PHE A 136 9.32 -11.82 -1.55
N LYS A 137 10.00 -10.99 -0.78
CA LYS A 137 10.81 -11.41 0.38
C LYS A 137 9.97 -12.18 1.40
N CYS A 138 8.78 -11.69 1.72
CA CYS A 138 7.92 -12.27 2.76
C CYS A 138 7.26 -13.60 2.35
N LEU A 139 7.25 -13.97 1.07
CA LEU A 139 6.83 -15.30 0.64
C LEU A 139 7.75 -16.41 1.21
N PHE A 140 9.02 -16.09 1.41
CA PHE A 140 10.03 -17.05 1.90
C PHE A 140 10.32 -16.94 3.39
N ILE A 141 9.94 -15.82 4.03
CA ILE A 141 10.17 -15.57 5.47
C ILE A 141 8.89 -15.90 6.24
N ARG A 142 9.00 -16.87 7.15
CA ARG A 142 7.85 -17.30 7.99
C ARG A 142 7.72 -16.54 9.31
N ASN A 143 8.82 -16.06 9.85
CA ASN A 143 8.86 -15.33 11.12
C ASN A 143 9.61 -14.02 10.96
N THR A 144 9.00 -12.94 11.44
CA THR A 144 9.68 -11.66 11.64
C THR A 144 9.85 -11.45 13.14
N SER A 145 11.10 -11.23 13.57
CA SER A 145 11.35 -10.79 14.95
C SER A 145 10.67 -9.44 15.18
N TRP A 146 10.05 -9.29 16.34
CA TRP A 146 9.46 -8.01 16.73
C TRP A 146 10.60 -7.04 17.11
N GLU A 147 10.79 -6.00 16.31
CA GLU A 147 11.70 -4.90 16.66
C GLU A 147 10.88 -3.79 17.31
N LYS A 148 11.30 -3.36 18.49
CA LYS A 148 10.69 -2.23 19.19
C LYS A 148 10.83 -0.96 18.34
N ILE A 149 9.74 -0.26 18.11
CA ILE A 149 9.77 1.06 17.51
C ILE A 149 10.27 2.04 18.57
N ASN A 150 11.41 2.68 18.32
CA ASN A 150 11.89 3.75 19.18
C ASN A 150 11.06 5.00 18.90
N HIS A 151 10.18 5.33 19.83
CA HIS A 151 9.43 6.58 19.80
C HIS A 151 10.38 7.74 20.12
N VAL A 152 10.50 8.69 19.21
CA VAL A 152 11.40 9.85 19.35
C VAL A 152 10.69 11.03 20.04
N ARG A 153 9.35 11.05 19.98
CA ARG A 153 8.52 12.06 20.62
C ARG A 153 7.64 11.45 21.69
N SER A 154 7.85 11.84 22.94
CA SER A 154 6.86 11.65 24.00
C SER A 154 6.00 12.91 24.10
N ILE A 155 4.86 12.93 23.44
CA ILE A 155 3.87 14.01 23.57
C ILE A 155 2.95 13.63 24.71
N LYS A 156 2.85 14.46 25.73
CA LYS A 156 1.87 14.28 26.81
C LYS A 156 0.47 14.58 26.27
N ILE A 157 -0.53 13.87 26.78
CA ILE A 157 -1.95 14.10 26.37
C ILE A 157 -2.37 15.54 26.61
N SER A 158 -1.86 16.18 27.67
CA SER A 158 -2.07 17.61 27.98
C SER A 158 -1.60 18.54 26.85
N ASP A 159 -0.49 18.20 26.18
CA ASP A 159 0.09 19.03 25.14
C ASP A 159 -0.71 18.93 23.83
N VAL A 160 -1.41 17.80 23.63
CA VAL A 160 -2.31 17.59 22.48
C VAL A 160 -3.62 18.32 22.67
N SER A 161 -4.21 18.31 23.88
CA SER A 161 -5.45 19.05 24.17
C SER A 161 -5.28 20.55 24.04
N ASN A 162 -4.20 21.10 24.59
CA ASN A 162 -3.92 22.55 24.52
C ASN A 162 -3.66 23.03 23.08
N ASN A 163 -3.01 22.21 22.23
CA ASN A 163 -2.82 22.54 20.81
C ASN A 163 -4.11 22.41 19.98
N GLY A 164 -5.03 21.52 20.37
CA GLY A 164 -6.34 21.37 19.74
C GLY A 164 -7.24 22.60 20.01
N GLU A 165 -7.27 23.07 21.23
CA GLU A 165 -8.02 24.28 21.61
C GLU A 165 -7.46 25.55 20.95
N ALA A 166 -6.13 25.69 20.88
CA ALA A 166 -5.48 26.83 20.21
C ALA A 166 -5.68 26.86 18.68
N GLN A 167 -5.90 25.72 18.05
CA GLN A 167 -6.24 25.66 16.62
C GLN A 167 -7.72 25.98 16.37
N THR A 168 -8.61 25.53 17.23
CA THR A 168 -10.05 25.82 17.14
C THR A 168 -10.34 27.30 17.35
N GLU A 169 -9.62 27.97 18.27
CA GLU A 169 -9.74 29.42 18.51
C GLU A 169 -9.23 30.27 17.31
N LYS A 170 -8.22 29.78 16.57
CA LYS A 170 -7.70 30.46 15.37
C LYS A 170 -8.56 30.26 14.11
N GLU A 171 -9.42 29.26 14.09
CA GLU A 171 -10.37 29.05 12.99
C GLU A 171 -11.71 29.77 13.20
N LEU A 172 -11.95 30.28 14.40
CA LEU A 172 -13.19 31.03 14.77
C LEU A 172 -13.00 32.56 14.76
N VAL A 173 -11.83 33.10 14.45
CA VAL A 173 -11.49 34.50 14.27
C VAL A 173 -11.10 34.76 12.81
#